data_69cba6aac7cf5189c403789c673d0d6c
#
_entry.id   69cba6aac7cf5189c403789c673d0d6c
#
_cell.length_a   1.000
_cell.length_b   1.000
_cell.length_c   1.000
_cell.angle_alpha   90.00
_cell.angle_beta   90.00
_cell.angle_gamma   90.00
#
_symmetry.space_group_name_H-M   'P 1'
#
loop_
_entity.id
_entity.type
_entity.pdbx_description
1 polymer ?
#
loop_
_entity_poly.entity_id
_entity_poly.type
_entity_poly.pdbx_seq_one_letter_code
_entity_poly.pdbx_strand_id
1 'polypeptide(L)'
;MSCSVTRRLAWLTVSSSTTAPGSSALTEAGPLSLCEREPHVPADRLVAEMVPPPRFDSVRFSTYIPDPNQPSQTEAVTALEGFAAGLGGAHASGAGRRGFLGFGRAKAPKAPAGPRGVYLDGGYGVGKTHLLASLWHATPAEPSRKAFGTFVELTNLVGALGFQQTVRTLSEHRLLCIDEFELDDPGDTVLVSTLLGKLVEAGVALAATSNTLPGKLGEGRFAAADFLREIQGLSAHFRALRIDGEDYRHRGLPEAPAPFTDEQVAKAAYATEGASLDDFPHLLDHLAKVHPSRYGALTDGLRAVCLTDVRPVPDQSTALRLVVLADRLYDREVPVMASGLPFDKLFSEEMLNGGYRKKYFRAISRLTALARDAKGLAGS
;
A
#
# COMPACT_ATOMS: atom_id res chain seq x y z
N MET A 1 22.87 -72.25 -23.12
CA MET A 1 21.56 -72.71 -23.57
C MET A 1 20.74 -71.44 -23.83
N SER A 2 20.83 -70.88 -25.02
CA SER A 2 20.16 -71.15 -26.29
C SER A 2 18.65 -71.08 -26.21
N CYS A 3 18.09 -70.02 -26.77
CA CYS A 3 17.11 -69.91 -27.85
C CYS A 3 16.53 -68.47 -27.82
N SER A 4 16.78 -67.57 -28.70
CA SER A 4 16.55 -67.51 -30.15
C SER A 4 15.03 -67.30 -30.54
N VAL A 5 14.78 -66.19 -31.25
CA VAL A 5 13.90 -66.01 -32.43
C VAL A 5 12.43 -65.71 -32.09
N THR A 6 11.71 -64.73 -32.64
CA THR A 6 11.60 -64.27 -34.03
C THR A 6 10.76 -62.97 -34.15
N ARG A 7 11.16 -62.13 -35.10
CA ARG A 7 10.39 -60.95 -35.64
C ARG A 7 9.10 -61.40 -36.36
N ARG A 8 8.04 -60.63 -36.25
CA ARG A 8 7.12 -60.41 -37.38
C ARG A 8 6.69 -58.93 -37.50
N LEU A 9 7.04 -58.34 -38.60
CA LEU A 9 6.46 -57.15 -39.16
C LEU A 9 5.06 -57.46 -39.64
N ALA A 10 4.11 -56.57 -39.32
CA ALA A 10 2.86 -56.48 -40.08
C ALA A 10 2.61 -55.01 -40.42
N TRP A 11 2.64 -54.74 -41.71
CA TRP A 11 2.21 -53.50 -42.33
C TRP A 11 0.68 -53.44 -42.34
N LEU A 12 0.10 -52.33 -41.86
CA LEU A 12 -1.28 -52.00 -42.21
C LEU A 12 -1.43 -50.46 -42.40
N THR A 13 -1.56 -50.13 -43.62
CA THR A 13 -2.31 -49.08 -44.32
C THR A 13 -2.75 -47.85 -43.52
N VAL A 14 -2.18 -46.73 -43.97
CA VAL A 14 -2.62 -45.37 -43.71
C VAL A 14 -3.99 -45.18 -44.38
N SER A 15 -4.99 -44.83 -43.56
CA SER A 15 -6.22 -44.17 -44.02
C SER A 15 -6.20 -42.75 -43.52
N SER A 16 -5.98 -41.82 -44.44
CA SER A 16 -6.14 -40.39 -44.24
C SER A 16 -7.62 -40.07 -44.12
N SER A 17 -8.07 -39.73 -42.90
CA SER A 17 -9.29 -39.00 -42.68
C SER A 17 -8.94 -37.59 -42.20
N THR A 18 -9.08 -36.62 -43.08
CA THR A 18 -9.02 -35.21 -42.82
C THR A 18 -10.21 -34.86 -41.94
N THR A 19 -9.96 -34.69 -40.66
CA THR A 19 -10.94 -34.07 -39.74
C THR A 19 -10.51 -32.61 -39.52
N ALA A 20 -11.38 -31.68 -39.79
CA ALA A 20 -11.23 -30.26 -39.61
C ALA A 20 -10.81 -29.93 -38.14
N PRO A 21 -10.05 -28.86 -37.89
CA PRO A 21 -9.69 -28.49 -36.56
C PRO A 21 -10.96 -28.10 -35.80
N GLY A 22 -11.38 -28.96 -34.90
CA GLY A 22 -12.43 -28.69 -33.94
C GLY A 22 -12.07 -27.50 -33.09
N SER A 23 -13.00 -26.58 -33.02
CA SER A 23 -13.13 -25.52 -32.03
C SER A 23 -12.36 -25.86 -30.72
N SER A 24 -11.35 -25.05 -30.43
CA SER A 24 -10.72 -25.05 -29.11
C SER A 24 -11.80 -24.72 -28.10
N ALA A 25 -12.20 -25.73 -27.32
CA ALA A 25 -12.96 -25.49 -26.12
C ALA A 25 -12.11 -24.60 -25.20
N LEU A 26 -12.40 -23.32 -25.22
CA LEU A 26 -12.03 -22.43 -24.15
C LEU A 26 -12.67 -23.05 -22.89
N THR A 27 -11.86 -23.61 -22.03
CA THR A 27 -12.28 -23.96 -20.68
C THR A 27 -12.69 -22.62 -20.07
N GLU A 28 -13.98 -22.36 -19.96
CA GLU A 28 -14.52 -21.21 -19.24
C GLU A 28 -14.15 -21.42 -17.76
N ALA A 29 -12.99 -20.94 -17.40
CA ALA A 29 -12.65 -20.80 -15.99
C ALA A 29 -13.65 -19.77 -15.42
N GLY A 30 -14.48 -20.20 -14.48
CA GLY A 30 -15.42 -19.32 -13.80
C GLY A 30 -14.71 -18.14 -13.13
N PRO A 31 -15.46 -17.16 -12.60
CA PRO A 31 -14.87 -16.03 -11.92
C PRO A 31 -14.02 -16.50 -10.73
N LEU A 32 -13.00 -15.73 -10.41
CA LEU A 32 -12.15 -15.96 -9.24
C LEU A 32 -12.95 -15.73 -7.95
N SER A 33 -12.46 -16.20 -6.80
CA SER A 33 -13.01 -15.85 -5.50
C SER A 33 -11.92 -15.35 -4.57
N LEU A 34 -12.13 -14.21 -3.94
CA LEU A 34 -11.26 -13.70 -2.86
C LEU A 34 -11.34 -14.61 -1.63
N CYS A 35 -12.51 -15.20 -1.37
CA CYS A 35 -12.74 -16.08 -0.22
C CYS A 35 -12.01 -17.42 -0.32
N GLU A 36 -11.61 -17.84 -1.53
CA GLU A 36 -10.86 -19.08 -1.76
C GLU A 36 -9.33 -18.85 -1.77
N ARG A 37 -8.89 -17.60 -1.67
CA ARG A 37 -7.46 -17.29 -1.68
C ARG A 37 -6.87 -17.33 -0.28
N GLU A 38 -5.85 -18.14 -0.10
CA GLU A 38 -4.99 -18.15 1.08
C GLU A 38 -3.61 -17.59 0.72
N PRO A 39 -3.45 -16.26 0.69
CA PRO A 39 -2.21 -15.67 0.25
C PRO A 39 -1.08 -15.98 1.22
N HIS A 40 -0.04 -16.63 0.73
CA HIS A 40 1.22 -16.81 1.44
C HIS A 40 2.26 -15.87 0.85
N VAL A 41 2.66 -14.86 1.63
CA VAL A 41 3.66 -13.88 1.20
C VAL A 41 4.97 -14.18 1.93
N PRO A 42 6.01 -14.65 1.23
CA PRO A 42 7.34 -14.79 1.79
C PRO A 42 7.88 -13.46 2.31
N ALA A 43 8.69 -13.50 3.33
CA ALA A 43 9.19 -12.32 4.01
C ALA A 43 10.01 -11.36 3.12
N ASP A 44 10.79 -11.91 2.21
CA ASP A 44 11.56 -11.18 1.19
C ASP A 44 10.64 -10.44 0.20
N ARG A 45 9.53 -11.05 -0.17
CA ARG A 45 8.53 -10.42 -1.02
C ARG A 45 7.85 -9.24 -0.33
N LEU A 46 7.57 -9.32 0.96
CA LEU A 46 6.98 -8.20 1.72
C LEU A 46 7.84 -6.94 1.64
N VAL A 47 9.17 -7.09 1.70
CA VAL A 47 10.10 -5.97 1.57
C VAL A 47 10.18 -5.48 0.12
N ALA A 48 10.21 -6.39 -0.85
CA ALA A 48 10.24 -6.04 -2.26
C ALA A 48 8.97 -5.30 -2.73
N GLU A 49 7.84 -5.57 -2.09
CA GLU A 49 6.56 -4.90 -2.34
C GLU A 49 6.45 -3.51 -1.68
N MET A 50 7.43 -3.11 -0.85
CA MET A 50 7.49 -1.76 -0.28
C MET A 50 7.94 -0.73 -1.33
N VAL A 51 7.12 -0.52 -2.34
CA VAL A 51 7.29 0.45 -3.42
C VAL A 51 6.04 1.33 -3.54
N PRO A 52 6.13 2.53 -4.15
CA PRO A 52 4.93 3.34 -4.40
C PRO A 52 3.86 2.53 -5.15
N PRO A 53 2.58 2.67 -4.80
CA PRO A 53 1.48 2.04 -5.53
C PRO A 53 1.49 2.41 -7.03
N PRO A 54 1.04 1.52 -7.94
CA PRO A 54 1.11 1.73 -9.40
C PRO A 54 0.57 3.06 -9.88
N ARG A 55 -0.50 3.57 -9.27
CA ARG A 55 -1.07 4.90 -9.56
C ARG A 55 -0.09 6.06 -9.35
N PHE A 56 1.01 5.83 -8.63
CA PHE A 56 2.06 6.82 -8.39
C PHE A 56 3.36 6.55 -9.17
N ASP A 57 3.36 5.61 -10.11
CA ASP A 57 4.56 5.28 -10.90
C ASP A 57 5.04 6.45 -11.76
N SER A 58 4.11 7.23 -12.29
CA SER A 58 4.40 8.37 -13.18
C SER A 58 4.56 9.70 -12.44
N VAL A 59 4.26 9.77 -11.14
CA VAL A 59 4.34 11.05 -10.42
C VAL A 59 5.78 11.50 -10.19
N ARG A 60 5.99 12.80 -10.30
CA ARG A 60 7.27 13.48 -10.06
C ARG A 60 6.97 14.84 -9.42
N PHE A 61 7.97 15.51 -8.86
CA PHE A 61 7.80 16.89 -8.39
C PHE A 61 7.25 17.81 -9.48
N SER A 62 7.65 17.60 -10.73
CA SER A 62 7.16 18.37 -11.88
C SER A 62 5.70 18.12 -12.24
N THR A 63 5.10 17.01 -11.79
CA THR A 63 3.67 16.72 -11.99
C THR A 63 2.79 17.22 -10.84
N TYR A 64 3.38 17.70 -9.75
CA TYR A 64 2.66 18.35 -8.68
C TYR A 64 2.36 19.80 -9.09
N ILE A 65 1.12 20.19 -9.03
CA ILE A 65 0.66 21.54 -9.40
C ILE A 65 0.31 22.28 -8.11
N PRO A 66 1.22 23.13 -7.57
CA PRO A 66 0.93 23.92 -6.38
C PRO A 66 -0.21 24.91 -6.64
N ASP A 67 -1.08 25.11 -5.65
CA ASP A 67 -2.03 26.20 -5.65
C ASP A 67 -1.28 27.52 -5.45
N PRO A 68 -1.40 28.51 -6.36
CA PRO A 68 -0.73 29.80 -6.24
C PRO A 68 -1.09 30.55 -4.94
N ASN A 69 -2.24 30.26 -4.36
CA ASN A 69 -2.70 30.88 -3.10
C ASN A 69 -2.15 30.16 -1.85
N GLN A 70 -1.40 29.07 -2.01
CA GLN A 70 -0.85 28.25 -0.94
C GLN A 70 0.68 28.14 -1.04
N PRO A 71 1.44 29.17 -0.60
CA PRO A 71 2.90 29.18 -0.72
C PRO A 71 3.59 27.97 -0.11
N SER A 72 3.03 27.40 0.98
CA SER A 72 3.56 26.21 1.65
C SER A 72 3.69 24.99 0.74
N GLN A 73 2.86 24.90 -0.31
CA GLN A 73 2.95 23.82 -1.29
C GLN A 73 4.23 23.91 -2.13
N THR A 74 4.55 25.09 -2.64
CA THR A 74 5.82 25.33 -3.39
C THR A 74 7.04 25.19 -2.49
N GLU A 75 6.97 25.66 -1.25
CA GLU A 75 8.03 25.51 -0.26
C GLU A 75 8.28 24.04 0.07
N ALA A 76 7.22 23.23 0.18
CA ALA A 76 7.35 21.79 0.41
C ALA A 76 8.04 21.08 -0.75
N VAL A 77 7.67 21.40 -2.01
CA VAL A 77 8.36 20.87 -3.21
C VAL A 77 9.86 21.19 -3.17
N THR A 78 10.20 22.46 -2.99
CA THR A 78 11.60 22.91 -2.94
C THR A 78 12.40 22.23 -1.82
N ALA A 79 11.77 22.09 -0.63
CA ALA A 79 12.42 21.42 0.50
C ALA A 79 12.66 19.93 0.24
N LEU A 80 11.73 19.25 -0.43
CA LEU A 80 11.86 17.83 -0.76
C LEU A 80 12.86 17.58 -1.88
N GLU A 81 12.92 18.43 -2.89
CA GLU A 81 13.97 18.38 -3.92
C GLU A 81 15.36 18.53 -3.32
N GLY A 82 15.52 19.52 -2.41
CA GLY A 82 16.75 19.70 -1.67
C GLY A 82 17.11 18.51 -0.78
N PHE A 83 16.12 17.88 -0.15
CA PHE A 83 16.31 16.68 0.66
C PHE A 83 16.77 15.50 -0.21
N ALA A 84 16.10 15.24 -1.35
CA ALA A 84 16.50 14.20 -2.30
C ALA A 84 17.93 14.38 -2.81
N ALA A 85 18.30 15.61 -3.20
CA ALA A 85 19.64 15.94 -3.66
C ALA A 85 20.70 15.69 -2.57
N GLY A 86 20.41 16.04 -1.30
CA GLY A 86 21.25 15.78 -0.15
C GLY A 86 21.53 14.29 0.08
N LEU A 87 20.55 13.43 -0.24
CA LEU A 87 20.74 11.98 -0.18
C LEU A 87 21.72 11.48 -1.26
N GLY A 88 21.91 12.18 -2.38
CA GLY A 88 22.92 11.86 -3.43
C GLY A 88 24.36 12.08 -3.00
N GLY A 89 24.62 13.15 -2.26
CA GLY A 89 25.98 13.59 -1.92
C GLY A 89 26.69 12.78 -0.83
N ALA A 90 25.97 12.10 0.02
CA ALA A 90 26.53 11.46 1.22
C ALA A 90 27.39 10.20 0.97
N HIS A 91 27.42 9.64 -0.24
CA HIS A 91 28.26 8.50 -0.61
C HIS A 91 29.49 8.82 -1.48
N ALA A 92 29.62 10.06 -1.99
CA ALA A 92 30.80 10.44 -2.78
C ALA A 92 32.07 10.61 -1.93
N SER A 93 31.93 10.75 -0.61
CA SER A 93 33.06 10.96 0.32
C SER A 93 33.62 9.67 0.95
N GLY A 94 33.05 8.49 0.66
CA GLY A 94 33.46 7.20 1.23
C GLY A 94 34.34 6.30 0.35
N ALA A 95 34.48 6.60 -0.95
CA ALA A 95 35.22 5.77 -1.91
C ALA A 95 36.41 6.49 -2.51
N GLY A 96 37.40 6.85 -1.71
CA GLY A 96 38.59 7.38 -2.28
C GLY A 96 39.55 8.02 -1.29
N ARG A 97 40.26 7.21 -0.52
CA ARG A 97 41.65 7.44 -0.11
C ARG A 97 42.20 6.25 0.68
N ARG A 98 42.65 5.21 -0.01
CA ARG A 98 43.76 4.40 0.50
C ARG A 98 45.02 5.26 0.40
N GLY A 99 45.43 5.77 1.53
CA GLY A 99 46.64 6.57 1.66
C GLY A 99 47.17 6.49 3.09
N PHE A 100 48.06 5.54 3.33
CA PHE A 100 49.27 5.55 4.12
C PHE A 100 49.22 6.11 5.55
N LEU A 101 49.45 5.21 6.52
CA LEU A 101 50.08 5.36 7.86
C LEU A 101 49.87 6.68 8.62
N GLY A 102 49.03 6.60 9.66
CA GLY A 102 48.99 7.56 10.74
C GLY A 102 48.26 6.97 11.94
N PHE A 103 49.03 6.61 13.01
CA PHE A 103 48.50 6.25 14.33
C PHE A 103 47.77 7.47 14.93
N GLY A 104 46.45 7.52 14.77
CA GLY A 104 45.62 8.50 15.43
C GLY A 104 44.20 7.90 15.49
N ARG A 105 43.70 7.70 16.70
CA ARG A 105 42.34 7.30 16.97
C ARG A 105 41.41 8.37 16.39
N ALA A 106 41.09 8.27 15.11
CA ALA A 106 40.16 9.16 14.45
C ALA A 106 38.77 8.94 15.10
N LYS A 107 38.31 9.99 15.78
CA LYS A 107 36.94 10.13 16.25
C LYS A 107 36.02 9.91 15.04
N ALA A 108 35.10 8.95 15.10
CA ALA A 108 34.11 8.72 14.06
C ALA A 108 33.48 10.06 13.62
N PRO A 109 33.24 10.30 12.34
CA PRO A 109 32.64 11.55 11.89
C PRO A 109 31.31 11.73 12.61
N LYS A 110 31.20 12.86 13.31
CA LYS A 110 29.99 13.25 14.01
C LYS A 110 28.86 13.28 12.99
N ALA A 111 27.80 12.49 13.20
CA ALA A 111 26.61 12.53 12.38
C ALA A 111 26.16 13.99 12.16
N PRO A 112 25.69 14.38 10.98
CA PRO A 112 25.25 15.74 10.73
C PRO A 112 24.22 16.15 11.79
N ALA A 113 24.47 17.33 12.40
CA ALA A 113 23.58 17.87 13.42
C ALA A 113 22.29 18.34 12.75
N GLY A 114 21.19 17.60 12.89
CA GLY A 114 19.86 17.95 12.38
C GLY A 114 18.98 16.72 12.14
N PRO A 115 17.66 16.92 12.01
CA PRO A 115 16.74 15.82 11.72
C PRO A 115 17.09 15.17 10.37
N ARG A 116 17.15 13.84 10.35
CA ARG A 116 17.45 13.06 9.15
C ARG A 116 16.19 12.69 8.36
N GLY A 117 15.06 13.27 8.69
CA GLY A 117 13.78 13.00 8.07
C GLY A 117 12.99 14.24 7.75
N VAL A 118 12.02 14.09 6.86
CA VAL A 118 11.01 15.08 6.52
C VAL A 118 9.62 14.53 6.83
N TYR A 119 8.74 15.39 7.33
CA TYR A 119 7.38 15.02 7.70
C TYR A 119 6.40 15.99 7.04
N LEU A 120 5.58 15.47 6.14
CA LEU A 120 4.60 16.22 5.39
C LEU A 120 3.29 16.25 6.19
N ASP A 121 2.98 17.40 6.79
CA ASP A 121 1.75 17.63 7.51
C ASP A 121 0.79 18.50 6.68
N GLY A 122 -0.47 18.15 6.65
CA GLY A 122 -1.47 18.91 5.91
C GLY A 122 -2.82 18.21 5.85
N GLY A 123 -3.83 18.96 5.39
CA GLY A 123 -5.18 18.47 5.19
C GLY A 123 -5.26 17.32 4.18
N TYR A 124 -6.45 16.85 3.95
CA TYR A 124 -6.70 15.80 2.97
C TYR A 124 -6.73 16.36 1.54
N GLY A 125 -6.24 15.60 0.59
CA GLY A 125 -6.31 15.97 -0.83
C GLY A 125 -5.23 16.96 -1.29
N VAL A 126 -4.40 17.49 -0.39
CA VAL A 126 -3.32 18.43 -0.73
C VAL A 126 -2.11 17.80 -1.43
N GLY A 127 -2.17 16.50 -1.76
CA GLY A 127 -1.15 15.82 -2.54
C GLY A 127 0.06 15.31 -1.75
N LYS A 128 -0.05 15.07 -0.44
CA LYS A 128 1.06 14.56 0.38
C LYS A 128 1.65 13.25 -0.14
N THR A 129 0.81 12.27 -0.45
CA THR A 129 1.25 10.98 -1.03
C THR A 129 1.92 11.17 -2.39
N HIS A 130 1.43 12.09 -3.23
CA HIS A 130 2.08 12.46 -4.49
C HIS A 130 3.51 12.97 -4.24
N LEU A 131 3.68 13.89 -3.31
CA LEU A 131 4.99 14.44 -2.96
C LEU A 131 5.91 13.39 -2.33
N LEU A 132 5.38 12.49 -1.49
CA LEU A 132 6.15 11.40 -0.91
C LEU A 132 6.64 10.42 -1.97
N ALA A 133 5.78 10.03 -2.92
CA ALA A 133 6.16 9.19 -4.04
C ALA A 133 7.16 9.90 -4.98
N SER A 134 6.95 11.20 -5.23
CA SER A 134 7.92 12.02 -5.99
C SER A 134 9.31 12.02 -5.34
N LEU A 135 9.37 12.12 -4.02
CA LEU A 135 10.63 12.03 -3.26
C LEU A 135 11.28 10.64 -3.42
N TRP A 136 10.49 9.58 -3.33
CA TRP A 136 10.98 8.21 -3.54
C TRP A 136 11.58 8.06 -4.95
N HIS A 137 10.91 8.56 -5.99
CA HIS A 137 11.41 8.52 -7.36
C HIS A 137 12.67 9.39 -7.56
N ALA A 138 12.71 10.58 -6.98
CA ALA A 138 13.82 11.53 -7.12
C ALA A 138 15.07 11.14 -6.31
N THR A 139 14.93 10.28 -5.30
CA THR A 139 16.08 9.86 -4.48
C THR A 139 17.05 9.02 -5.30
N PRO A 140 18.34 9.43 -5.40
CA PRO A 140 19.34 8.75 -6.22
C PRO A 140 19.84 7.47 -5.53
N ALA A 141 19.05 6.43 -5.60
CA ALA A 141 19.37 5.09 -5.13
C ALA A 141 18.59 4.06 -5.94
N GLU A 142 19.11 2.84 -6.03
CA GLU A 142 18.40 1.71 -6.63
C GLU A 142 17.06 1.49 -5.92
N PRO A 143 16.00 1.05 -6.64
CA PRO A 143 14.71 0.78 -6.02
C PRO A 143 14.79 -0.16 -4.81
N SER A 144 15.63 -1.20 -4.88
CA SER A 144 15.88 -2.15 -3.79
C SER A 144 16.52 -1.53 -2.54
N ARG A 145 16.96 -0.30 -2.61
CA ARG A 145 17.53 0.47 -1.50
C ARG A 145 16.62 1.60 -1.03
N LYS A 146 15.39 1.59 -1.45
CA LYS A 146 14.35 2.53 -1.04
C LYS A 146 13.11 1.74 -0.66
N ALA A 147 12.47 2.10 0.43
CA ALA A 147 11.22 1.48 0.84
C ALA A 147 10.12 2.54 0.88
N PHE A 148 8.92 2.15 0.47
CA PHE A 148 7.71 2.95 0.53
C PHE A 148 6.57 2.07 1.04
N GLY A 149 5.85 2.52 2.04
CA GLY A 149 4.69 1.81 2.54
C GLY A 149 3.88 2.67 3.48
N THR A 150 2.69 2.23 3.80
CA THR A 150 1.87 2.83 4.84
C THR A 150 2.42 2.48 6.23
N PHE A 151 2.00 3.24 7.25
CA PHE A 151 2.32 2.91 8.64
C PHE A 151 1.90 1.48 9.01
N VAL A 152 0.71 1.05 8.55
CA VAL A 152 0.19 -0.31 8.79
C VAL A 152 1.04 -1.38 8.12
N GLU A 153 1.57 -1.12 6.92
CA GLU A 153 2.48 -2.06 6.26
C GLU A 153 3.80 -2.20 7.00
N LEU A 154 4.32 -1.10 7.54
CA LEU A 154 5.54 -1.13 8.32
C LEU A 154 5.37 -1.94 9.62
N THR A 155 4.28 -1.75 10.37
CA THR A 155 4.00 -2.53 11.57
C THR A 155 3.75 -4.00 11.25
N ASN A 156 3.05 -4.29 10.14
CA ASN A 156 2.84 -5.64 9.64
C ASN A 156 4.15 -6.33 9.22
N LEU A 157 5.09 -5.59 8.63
CA LEU A 157 6.41 -6.11 8.29
C LEU A 157 7.16 -6.56 9.56
N VAL A 158 7.09 -5.75 10.64
CA VAL A 158 7.66 -6.14 11.94
C VAL A 158 6.99 -7.40 12.49
N GLY A 159 5.68 -7.52 12.36
CA GLY A 159 4.94 -8.71 12.77
C GLY A 159 5.35 -9.97 11.99
N ALA A 160 5.62 -9.84 10.70
CA ALA A 160 5.97 -10.95 9.81
C ALA A 160 7.44 -11.39 9.93
N LEU A 161 8.37 -10.45 10.03
CA LEU A 161 9.83 -10.71 10.07
C LEU A 161 10.37 -10.83 11.50
N GLY A 162 9.67 -10.27 12.48
CA GLY A 162 10.21 -9.96 13.79
C GLY A 162 11.07 -8.69 13.78
N PHE A 163 11.12 -8.01 14.91
CA PHE A 163 11.75 -6.70 15.08
C PHE A 163 13.21 -6.64 14.60
N GLN A 164 14.04 -7.59 15.03
CA GLN A 164 15.47 -7.59 14.72
C GLN A 164 15.74 -7.79 13.22
N GLN A 165 14.98 -8.64 12.57
CA GLN A 165 15.15 -8.88 11.14
C GLN A 165 14.67 -7.67 10.33
N THR A 166 13.56 -7.04 10.73
CA THR A 166 13.07 -5.79 10.10
C THR A 166 14.12 -4.69 10.20
N VAL A 167 14.73 -4.48 11.37
CA VAL A 167 15.83 -3.52 11.54
C VAL A 167 16.98 -3.83 10.60
N ARG A 168 17.44 -5.09 10.53
CA ARG A 168 18.56 -5.48 9.65
C ARG A 168 18.24 -5.17 8.20
N THR A 169 17.08 -5.63 7.72
CA THR A 169 16.69 -5.48 6.32
C THR A 169 16.51 -4.01 5.94
N LEU A 170 15.76 -3.23 6.74
CA LEU A 170 15.54 -1.83 6.42
C LEU A 170 16.76 -0.94 6.64
N SER A 171 17.73 -1.35 7.47
CA SER A 171 19.00 -0.62 7.64
C SER A 171 19.87 -0.60 6.39
N GLU A 172 19.62 -1.47 5.43
CA GLU A 172 20.30 -1.47 4.13
C GLU A 172 19.72 -0.42 3.17
N HIS A 173 18.55 0.13 3.50
CA HIS A 173 17.89 1.13 2.67
C HIS A 173 18.48 2.52 2.89
N ARG A 174 18.37 3.35 1.87
CA ARG A 174 18.80 4.75 1.91
C ARG A 174 17.68 5.67 2.35
N LEU A 175 16.46 5.32 1.96
CA LEU A 175 15.25 6.07 2.26
C LEU A 175 14.12 5.11 2.64
N LEU A 176 13.40 5.45 3.70
CA LEU A 176 12.13 4.85 4.08
C LEU A 176 11.04 5.93 4.03
N CYS A 177 10.10 5.76 3.11
CA CYS A 177 8.90 6.57 2.99
C CYS A 177 7.74 5.89 3.72
N ILE A 178 7.07 6.60 4.61
CA ILE A 178 5.95 6.08 5.41
C ILE A 178 4.73 6.96 5.14
N ASP A 179 3.79 6.44 4.36
CA ASP A 179 2.53 7.13 4.10
C ASP A 179 1.52 6.90 5.22
N GLU A 180 0.65 7.88 5.45
CA GLU A 180 -0.41 7.82 6.46
C GLU A 180 0.12 7.47 7.87
N PHE A 181 1.17 8.17 8.30
CA PHE A 181 1.80 7.97 9.60
C PHE A 181 0.86 8.43 10.72
N GLU A 182 0.15 7.50 11.33
CA GLU A 182 -0.79 7.76 12.40
C GLU A 182 -0.62 6.74 13.53
N LEU A 183 -0.54 7.21 14.76
CA LEU A 183 -0.45 6.35 15.95
C LEU A 183 -1.85 6.13 16.51
N ASP A 184 -2.36 4.92 16.37
CA ASP A 184 -3.69 4.52 16.85
C ASP A 184 -3.62 3.66 18.12
N ASP A 185 -2.45 3.11 18.43
CA ASP A 185 -2.23 2.14 19.51
C ASP A 185 -0.93 2.44 20.27
N PRO A 186 -0.91 2.29 21.62
CA PRO A 186 0.29 2.48 22.43
C PRO A 186 1.44 1.53 22.06
N GLY A 187 1.13 0.27 21.76
CA GLY A 187 2.12 -0.73 21.37
C GLY A 187 2.85 -0.35 20.09
N ASP A 188 2.10 0.13 19.09
CA ASP A 188 2.66 0.65 17.84
C ASP A 188 3.55 1.87 18.08
N THR A 189 3.20 2.73 19.06
CA THR A 189 3.99 3.91 19.41
C THR A 189 5.39 3.53 19.87
N VAL A 190 5.51 2.59 20.81
CA VAL A 190 6.79 2.11 21.33
C VAL A 190 7.57 1.36 20.25
N LEU A 191 6.88 0.46 19.54
CA LEU A 191 7.48 -0.35 18.48
C LEU A 191 8.13 0.52 17.40
N VAL A 192 7.36 1.46 16.85
CA VAL A 192 7.80 2.30 15.73
C VAL A 192 8.81 3.33 16.17
N SER A 193 8.64 3.97 17.34
CA SER A 193 9.66 4.87 17.89
C SER A 193 11.02 4.19 17.99
N THR A 194 11.05 2.96 18.52
CA THR A 194 12.27 2.17 18.65
C THR A 194 12.84 1.77 17.29
N LEU A 195 11.99 1.34 16.35
CA LEU A 195 12.39 0.95 15.01
C LEU A 195 13.03 2.14 14.26
N LEU A 196 12.33 3.27 14.18
CA LEU A 196 12.81 4.43 13.45
C LEU A 196 14.08 5.01 14.05
N GLY A 197 14.21 5.01 15.39
CA GLY A 197 15.46 5.38 16.07
C GLY A 197 16.65 4.54 15.59
N LYS A 198 16.50 3.21 15.54
CA LYS A 198 17.55 2.30 15.05
C LYS A 198 17.88 2.50 13.58
N LEU A 199 16.87 2.76 12.74
CA LEU A 199 17.08 3.03 11.32
C LEU A 199 17.82 4.36 11.09
N VAL A 200 17.48 5.40 11.85
CA VAL A 200 18.22 6.69 11.82
C VAL A 200 19.67 6.52 12.29
N GLU A 201 19.91 5.74 13.35
CA GLU A 201 21.26 5.38 13.79
C GLU A 201 22.05 4.65 12.72
N ALA A 202 21.41 3.76 11.96
CA ALA A 202 21.99 3.05 10.81
C ALA A 202 22.22 3.96 9.59
N GLY A 203 21.70 5.18 9.59
CA GLY A 203 21.89 6.15 8.52
C GLY A 203 20.77 6.20 7.48
N VAL A 204 19.65 5.52 7.72
CA VAL A 204 18.47 5.59 6.85
C VAL A 204 17.82 6.95 6.98
N ALA A 205 17.49 7.57 5.86
CA ALA A 205 16.70 8.78 5.81
C ALA A 205 15.20 8.43 5.90
N LEU A 206 14.45 9.26 6.59
CA LEU A 206 13.03 9.03 6.78
C LEU A 206 12.19 10.10 6.07
N ALA A 207 11.07 9.69 5.50
CA ALA A 207 10.05 10.62 5.01
C ALA A 207 8.68 10.09 5.41
N ALA A 208 7.83 10.94 5.95
CA ALA A 208 6.49 10.52 6.38
C ALA A 208 5.43 11.54 5.96
N THR A 209 4.19 11.06 5.78
CA THR A 209 3.00 11.90 5.61
C THR A 209 2.02 11.65 6.73
N SER A 210 1.31 12.68 7.16
CA SER A 210 0.20 12.55 8.10
C SER A 210 -0.79 13.72 7.97
N ASN A 211 -1.95 13.54 8.58
CA ASN A 211 -2.92 14.61 8.81
C ASN A 211 -2.84 15.16 10.24
N THR A 212 -1.81 14.76 10.98
CA THR A 212 -1.59 15.12 12.38
C THR A 212 -0.15 15.56 12.56
N LEU A 213 0.08 16.70 13.23
CA LEU A 213 1.44 17.15 13.52
C LEU A 213 2.23 16.09 14.31
N PRO A 214 3.56 15.96 14.11
CA PRO A 214 4.37 14.95 14.78
C PRO A 214 4.21 14.95 16.30
N GLY A 215 4.18 16.13 16.94
CA GLY A 215 4.03 16.26 18.38
C GLY A 215 2.60 16.02 18.91
N LYS A 216 1.62 15.80 18.02
CA LYS A 216 0.22 15.51 18.34
C LYS A 216 -0.23 14.12 17.93
N LEU A 217 0.70 13.27 17.54
CA LEU A 217 0.42 11.89 17.20
C LEU A 217 -0.20 11.16 18.40
N GLY A 218 -1.24 10.37 18.15
CA GLY A 218 -1.99 9.65 19.18
C GLY A 218 -2.98 10.49 20.01
N GLU A 219 -3.01 11.82 19.85
CA GLU A 219 -3.94 12.70 20.57
C GLU A 219 -5.39 12.31 20.30
N GLY A 220 -6.17 12.05 21.36
CA GLY A 220 -7.57 11.65 21.28
C GLY A 220 -7.84 10.18 20.90
N ARG A 221 -6.81 9.35 20.75
CA ARG A 221 -6.95 7.92 20.40
C ARG A 221 -6.61 6.98 21.53
N PHE A 222 -5.62 7.35 22.37
CA PHE A 222 -5.23 6.65 23.57
C PHE A 222 -4.68 7.67 24.58
N ALA A 223 -4.24 7.22 25.76
CA ALA A 223 -3.61 8.09 26.76
C ALA A 223 -2.22 8.56 26.26
N ALA A 224 -2.20 9.39 25.21
CA ALA A 224 -0.98 9.86 24.56
C ALA A 224 -0.01 10.56 25.53
N ALA A 225 -0.54 11.11 26.62
CA ALA A 225 0.26 11.72 27.68
C ALA A 225 1.25 10.75 28.32
N ASP A 226 0.91 9.47 28.39
CA ASP A 226 1.77 8.44 28.98
C ASP A 226 2.92 8.03 28.03
N PHE A 227 2.85 8.42 26.75
CA PHE A 227 3.82 8.11 25.69
C PHE A 227 4.50 9.35 25.11
N LEU A 228 4.45 10.48 25.83
CA LEU A 228 5.03 11.75 25.35
C LEU A 228 6.51 11.64 25.03
N ARG A 229 7.26 10.84 25.75
CA ARG A 229 8.69 10.63 25.54
C ARG A 229 8.96 9.96 24.20
N GLU A 230 8.22 8.91 23.88
CA GLU A 230 8.31 8.15 22.63
C GLU A 230 7.89 9.03 21.45
N ILE A 231 6.78 9.78 21.59
CA ILE A 231 6.27 10.69 20.57
C ILE A 231 7.24 11.84 20.32
N GLN A 232 7.83 12.43 21.36
CA GLN A 232 8.86 13.47 21.24
C GLN A 232 10.15 12.93 20.60
N GLY A 233 10.60 11.74 21.04
CA GLY A 233 11.77 11.07 20.45
C GLY A 233 11.56 10.82 18.95
N LEU A 234 10.39 10.35 18.58
CA LEU A 234 10.00 10.11 17.19
C LEU A 234 9.94 11.43 16.39
N SER A 235 9.31 12.47 16.94
CA SER A 235 9.19 13.79 16.31
C SER A 235 10.55 14.43 16.05
N ALA A 236 11.53 14.20 16.94
CA ALA A 236 12.88 14.75 16.81
C ALA A 236 13.65 14.23 15.57
N HIS A 237 13.22 13.12 14.98
CA HIS A 237 13.80 12.60 13.74
C HIS A 237 13.36 13.37 12.51
N PHE A 238 12.30 14.18 12.59
CA PHE A 238 11.67 14.81 11.43
C PHE A 238 11.73 16.34 11.47
N ARG A 239 11.95 16.92 10.29
CA ARG A 239 11.61 18.30 10.00
C ARG A 239 10.20 18.35 9.44
N ALA A 240 9.28 18.99 10.12
CA ALA A 240 7.91 19.15 9.64
C ALA A 240 7.86 20.17 8.48
N LEU A 241 7.15 19.79 7.44
CA LEU A 241 6.82 20.61 6.28
C LEU A 241 5.29 20.70 6.21
N ARG A 242 4.76 21.90 6.44
CA ARG A 242 3.32 22.16 6.34
C ARG A 242 2.92 22.28 4.88
N ILE A 243 1.81 21.62 4.51
CA ILE A 243 1.19 21.73 3.20
C ILE A 243 -0.24 22.18 3.41
N ASP A 244 -0.49 23.48 3.22
CA ASP A 244 -1.82 24.05 3.31
C ASP A 244 -2.59 23.83 2.00
N GLY A 245 -3.91 23.81 2.10
CA GLY A 245 -4.80 23.64 0.97
C GLY A 245 -6.23 23.41 1.42
N GLU A 246 -7.17 23.58 0.50
CA GLU A 246 -8.56 23.26 0.79
C GLU A 246 -8.70 21.75 1.03
N ASP A 247 -9.42 21.40 2.10
CA ASP A 247 -9.81 20.03 2.32
C ASP A 247 -10.89 19.62 1.29
N TYR A 248 -10.47 18.96 0.23
CA TYR A 248 -11.37 18.51 -0.86
C TYR A 248 -12.47 17.56 -0.39
N ARG A 249 -12.44 17.09 0.85
CA ARG A 249 -13.50 16.23 1.43
C ARG A 249 -14.74 16.98 1.86
N HIS A 250 -14.65 18.28 2.11
CA HIS A 250 -15.82 19.10 2.42
C HIS A 250 -16.75 19.34 1.23
N ARG A 251 -16.39 18.89 0.04
CA ARG A 251 -17.28 18.90 -1.14
C ARG A 251 -18.41 17.85 -1.09
N GLY A 252 -18.74 17.34 0.10
CA GLY A 252 -19.70 16.24 0.26
C GLY A 252 -19.10 14.89 -0.21
N LEU A 253 -19.42 13.80 0.47
CA LEU A 253 -19.14 12.49 -0.08
C LEU A 253 -19.83 12.42 -1.44
N PRO A 254 -19.11 12.07 -2.53
CA PRO A 254 -19.78 11.89 -3.80
C PRO A 254 -20.83 10.79 -3.63
N GLU A 255 -22.05 11.07 -3.99
CA GLU A 255 -23.15 10.10 -3.95
C GLU A 255 -22.71 8.80 -4.60
N ALA A 256 -22.86 7.70 -3.87
CA ALA A 256 -22.51 6.39 -4.40
C ALA A 256 -23.44 6.06 -5.58
N PRO A 257 -22.95 5.42 -6.65
CA PRO A 257 -23.84 4.95 -7.70
C PRO A 257 -24.84 3.96 -7.14
N ALA A 258 -26.03 3.93 -7.71
CA ALA A 258 -27.00 2.91 -7.35
C ALA A 258 -26.40 1.50 -7.54
N PRO A 259 -26.63 0.58 -6.59
CA PRO A 259 -26.11 -0.78 -6.69
C PRO A 259 -26.79 -1.51 -7.86
N PHE A 260 -26.11 -2.50 -8.39
CA PHE A 260 -26.60 -3.40 -9.42
C PHE A 260 -27.50 -4.50 -8.81
N THR A 261 -28.12 -5.31 -9.64
CA THR A 261 -28.77 -6.56 -9.19
C THR A 261 -27.74 -7.67 -9.09
N ASP A 262 -28.02 -8.71 -8.28
CA ASP A 262 -27.15 -9.89 -8.17
C ASP A 262 -26.89 -10.53 -9.53
N GLU A 263 -27.91 -10.59 -10.39
CA GLU A 263 -27.80 -11.13 -11.76
C GLU A 263 -26.83 -10.31 -12.63
N GLN A 264 -26.89 -8.99 -12.53
CA GLN A 264 -25.97 -8.11 -13.26
C GLN A 264 -24.53 -8.27 -12.76
N VAL A 265 -24.36 -8.36 -11.45
CA VAL A 265 -23.03 -8.57 -10.83
C VAL A 265 -22.46 -9.93 -11.24
N ALA A 266 -23.24 -10.99 -11.15
CA ALA A 266 -22.82 -12.31 -11.59
C ALA A 266 -22.49 -12.35 -13.09
N LYS A 267 -23.35 -11.79 -13.94
CA LYS A 267 -23.11 -11.72 -15.39
C LYS A 267 -21.79 -11.01 -15.71
N ALA A 268 -21.53 -9.87 -15.08
CA ALA A 268 -20.30 -9.12 -15.27
C ALA A 268 -19.06 -9.90 -14.82
N ALA A 269 -19.15 -10.63 -13.70
CA ALA A 269 -18.06 -11.46 -13.21
C ALA A 269 -17.69 -12.57 -14.18
N TYR A 270 -18.69 -13.25 -14.77
CA TYR A 270 -18.45 -14.28 -15.80
C TYR A 270 -17.96 -13.73 -17.13
N ALA A 271 -18.35 -12.49 -17.47
CA ALA A 271 -17.95 -11.84 -18.73
C ALA A 271 -16.54 -11.21 -18.66
N THR A 272 -16.00 -11.01 -17.48
CA THR A 272 -14.73 -10.30 -17.28
C THR A 272 -13.62 -11.26 -16.84
N GLU A 273 -12.66 -11.53 -17.71
CA GLU A 273 -11.49 -12.33 -17.38
C GLU A 273 -10.73 -11.70 -16.20
N GLY A 274 -10.43 -12.50 -15.17
CA GLY A 274 -9.74 -12.02 -13.97
C GLY A 274 -10.65 -11.25 -12.99
N ALA A 275 -11.97 -11.28 -13.17
CA ALA A 275 -12.90 -10.80 -12.17
C ALA A 275 -13.07 -11.82 -11.04
N SER A 276 -13.30 -11.35 -9.81
CA SER A 276 -13.81 -12.18 -8.71
C SER A 276 -15.32 -12.04 -8.56
N LEU A 277 -15.94 -13.06 -7.98
CA LEU A 277 -17.34 -13.04 -7.56
C LEU A 277 -17.43 -13.60 -6.13
N ASP A 278 -17.80 -12.74 -5.20
CA ASP A 278 -17.83 -13.07 -3.78
C ASP A 278 -19.10 -12.53 -3.14
N ASP A 279 -19.65 -13.29 -2.18
CA ASP A 279 -20.69 -12.83 -1.27
C ASP A 279 -20.07 -11.91 -0.22
N PHE A 280 -20.62 -10.73 -0.02
CA PHE A 280 -20.00 -9.72 0.85
C PHE A 280 -19.89 -10.16 2.32
N PRO A 281 -20.89 -10.73 2.97
CA PRO A 281 -20.74 -11.32 4.30
C PRO A 281 -19.62 -12.36 4.38
N HIS A 282 -19.54 -13.29 3.43
CA HIS A 282 -18.47 -14.30 3.39
C HIS A 282 -17.09 -13.66 3.21
N LEU A 283 -16.98 -12.60 2.40
CA LEU A 283 -15.74 -11.85 2.25
C LEU A 283 -15.31 -11.22 3.57
N LEU A 284 -16.22 -10.61 4.33
CA LEU A 284 -15.90 -10.05 5.64
C LEU A 284 -15.40 -11.11 6.62
N ASP A 285 -16.01 -12.29 6.64
CA ASP A 285 -15.58 -13.43 7.45
C ASP A 285 -14.20 -13.95 7.02
N HIS A 286 -13.91 -13.96 5.73
CA HIS A 286 -12.62 -14.36 5.21
C HIS A 286 -11.52 -13.34 5.57
N LEU A 287 -11.81 -12.04 5.43
CA LEU A 287 -10.89 -10.98 5.86
C LEU A 287 -10.55 -11.05 7.34
N ALA A 288 -11.45 -11.56 8.19
CA ALA A 288 -11.16 -11.77 9.60
C ALA A 288 -10.09 -12.86 9.85
N LYS A 289 -9.95 -13.83 8.94
CA LYS A 289 -9.00 -14.94 9.01
C LYS A 289 -7.64 -14.61 8.36
N VAL A 290 -7.64 -13.74 7.35
CA VAL A 290 -6.41 -13.31 6.66
C VAL A 290 -5.81 -12.09 7.36
N HIS A 291 -4.50 -12.10 7.60
CA HIS A 291 -3.83 -10.93 8.17
C HIS A 291 -3.81 -9.77 7.17
N PRO A 292 -4.09 -8.51 7.56
CA PRO A 292 -4.17 -7.36 6.64
C PRO A 292 -2.92 -7.13 5.77
N SER A 293 -1.72 -7.52 6.26
CA SER A 293 -0.48 -7.46 5.46
C SER A 293 -0.52 -8.29 4.17
N ARG A 294 -1.44 -9.26 4.09
CA ARG A 294 -1.58 -10.15 2.94
C ARG A 294 -2.66 -9.71 1.95
N TYR A 295 -3.38 -8.62 2.24
CA TYR A 295 -4.45 -8.15 1.36
C TYR A 295 -3.92 -7.65 0.01
N GLY A 296 -2.67 -7.20 -0.06
CA GLY A 296 -2.01 -6.98 -1.33
C GLY A 296 -2.03 -8.24 -2.20
N ALA A 297 -1.49 -9.34 -1.69
CA ALA A 297 -1.46 -10.62 -2.41
C ALA A 297 -2.87 -11.22 -2.61
N LEU A 298 -3.82 -10.95 -1.71
CA LEU A 298 -5.22 -11.34 -1.88
C LEU A 298 -5.82 -10.77 -3.17
N THR A 299 -5.46 -9.54 -3.51
CA THR A 299 -5.95 -8.80 -4.69
C THR A 299 -5.08 -8.94 -5.93
N ASP A 300 -4.02 -9.77 -5.91
CA ASP A 300 -3.11 -9.94 -7.05
C ASP A 300 -3.84 -10.51 -8.28
N GLY A 301 -3.58 -9.91 -9.44
CA GLY A 301 -4.10 -10.36 -10.73
C GLY A 301 -5.61 -10.14 -10.93
N LEU A 302 -6.29 -9.46 -10.00
CA LEU A 302 -7.70 -9.09 -10.19
C LEU A 302 -7.81 -7.95 -11.19
N ARG A 303 -8.80 -8.08 -12.09
CA ARG A 303 -9.22 -7.01 -13.02
C ARG A 303 -10.51 -6.34 -12.60
N ALA A 304 -11.33 -7.03 -11.82
CA ALA A 304 -12.54 -6.48 -11.21
C ALA A 304 -12.90 -7.28 -9.97
N VAL A 305 -13.59 -6.67 -9.04
CA VAL A 305 -14.21 -7.33 -7.90
C VAL A 305 -15.72 -7.19 -8.01
N CYS A 306 -16.42 -8.30 -8.01
CA CYS A 306 -17.89 -8.39 -8.06
C CYS A 306 -18.39 -8.90 -6.71
N LEU A 307 -19.20 -8.09 -6.03
CA LEU A 307 -19.73 -8.37 -4.70
C LEU A 307 -21.24 -8.48 -4.73
N THR A 308 -21.79 -9.57 -4.24
CA THR A 308 -23.22 -9.71 -4.00
C THR A 308 -23.56 -9.41 -2.55
N ASP A 309 -24.81 -8.97 -2.31
CA ASP A 309 -25.38 -8.81 -0.98
C ASP A 309 -24.60 -7.88 -0.05
N VAL A 310 -24.18 -6.72 -0.54
CA VAL A 310 -23.52 -5.71 0.30
C VAL A 310 -24.47 -5.25 1.40
N ARG A 311 -24.00 -5.32 2.65
CA ARG A 311 -24.73 -4.99 3.87
C ARG A 311 -23.94 -4.05 4.78
N PRO A 312 -24.57 -3.44 5.82
CA PRO A 312 -23.83 -2.71 6.82
C PRO A 312 -22.78 -3.59 7.51
N VAL A 313 -21.62 -3.04 7.74
CA VAL A 313 -20.53 -3.75 8.43
C VAL A 313 -20.87 -3.90 9.92
N PRO A 314 -20.73 -5.11 10.50
CA PRO A 314 -21.28 -5.40 11.82
C PRO A 314 -20.55 -4.73 12.99
N ASP A 315 -19.21 -4.55 12.88
CA ASP A 315 -18.39 -4.08 13.97
C ASP A 315 -17.14 -3.34 13.48
N GLN A 316 -16.47 -2.63 14.41
CA GLN A 316 -15.29 -1.81 14.13
C GLN A 316 -14.10 -2.61 13.62
N SER A 317 -13.86 -3.82 14.14
CA SER A 317 -12.73 -4.65 13.71
C SER A 317 -12.87 -5.05 12.24
N THR A 318 -14.06 -5.51 11.88
CA THR A 318 -14.45 -5.87 10.51
C THR A 318 -14.37 -4.64 9.60
N ALA A 319 -14.85 -3.49 10.07
CA ALA A 319 -14.80 -2.23 9.33
C ALA A 319 -13.36 -1.81 9.01
N LEU A 320 -12.45 -1.88 9.96
CA LEU A 320 -11.04 -1.53 9.73
C LEU A 320 -10.35 -2.48 8.74
N ARG A 321 -10.70 -3.75 8.72
CA ARG A 321 -10.20 -4.71 7.73
C ARG A 321 -10.73 -4.41 6.33
N LEU A 322 -12.01 -4.06 6.21
CA LEU A 322 -12.60 -3.63 4.94
C LEU A 322 -11.95 -2.35 4.42
N VAL A 323 -11.61 -1.40 5.31
CA VAL A 323 -10.85 -0.20 4.93
C VAL A 323 -9.52 -0.57 4.27
N VAL A 324 -8.77 -1.51 4.84
CA VAL A 324 -7.49 -1.95 4.25
C VAL A 324 -7.71 -2.59 2.88
N LEU A 325 -8.73 -3.44 2.71
CA LEU A 325 -9.03 -4.01 1.40
C LEU A 325 -9.41 -2.92 0.38
N ALA A 326 -10.27 -1.97 0.76
CA ALA A 326 -10.66 -0.85 -0.09
C ALA A 326 -9.45 -0.02 -0.53
N ASP A 327 -8.51 0.19 0.38
CA ASP A 327 -7.25 0.89 0.09
C ASP A 327 -6.43 0.11 -0.96
N ARG A 328 -6.29 -1.22 -0.83
CA ARG A 328 -5.57 -2.07 -1.80
C ARG A 328 -6.20 -2.09 -3.18
N LEU A 329 -7.53 -2.22 -3.25
CA LEU A 329 -8.25 -2.20 -4.50
C LEU A 329 -8.11 -0.83 -5.20
N TYR A 330 -8.19 0.25 -4.43
CA TYR A 330 -8.06 1.60 -4.94
C TYR A 330 -6.64 1.90 -5.45
N ASP A 331 -5.61 1.47 -4.74
CA ASP A 331 -4.21 1.65 -5.14
C ASP A 331 -3.87 0.89 -6.43
N ARG A 332 -4.60 -0.19 -6.72
CA ARG A 332 -4.47 -1.01 -7.93
C ARG A 332 -5.47 -0.66 -9.03
N GLU A 333 -6.33 0.33 -8.79
CA GLU A 333 -7.36 0.76 -9.72
C GLU A 333 -8.29 -0.38 -10.16
N VAL A 334 -8.58 -1.33 -9.23
CA VAL A 334 -9.46 -2.47 -9.49
C VAL A 334 -10.90 -2.03 -9.30
N PRO A 335 -11.73 -1.96 -10.36
CA PRO A 335 -13.13 -1.56 -10.24
C PRO A 335 -13.92 -2.54 -9.39
N VAL A 336 -14.91 -2.01 -8.65
CA VAL A 336 -15.76 -2.82 -7.76
C VAL A 336 -17.22 -2.68 -8.18
N MET A 337 -17.81 -3.76 -8.66
CA MET A 337 -19.23 -3.86 -8.97
C MET A 337 -19.98 -4.54 -7.82
N ALA A 338 -21.08 -3.97 -7.36
CA ALA A 338 -21.76 -4.50 -6.19
C ALA A 338 -23.29 -4.43 -6.30
N SER A 339 -23.94 -5.42 -5.67
CA SER A 339 -25.37 -5.41 -5.39
C SER A 339 -25.64 -5.21 -3.89
N GLY A 340 -26.88 -5.03 -3.49
CA GLY A 340 -27.27 -4.80 -2.11
C GLY A 340 -27.31 -3.32 -1.74
N LEU A 341 -26.58 -2.88 -0.71
CA LEU A 341 -26.54 -1.48 -0.29
C LEU A 341 -25.48 -0.69 -1.03
N PRO A 342 -25.72 0.60 -1.30
CA PRO A 342 -24.69 1.48 -1.83
C PRO A 342 -23.57 1.71 -0.80
N PHE A 343 -22.34 1.95 -1.26
CA PHE A 343 -21.16 1.98 -0.39
C PHE A 343 -21.14 3.14 0.62
N ASP A 344 -21.91 4.18 0.42
CA ASP A 344 -22.09 5.27 1.41
C ASP A 344 -22.92 4.87 2.63
N LYS A 345 -23.53 3.69 2.61
CA LYS A 345 -24.34 3.11 3.70
C LYS A 345 -23.65 1.94 4.44
N LEU A 346 -22.37 1.70 4.18
CA LEU A 346 -21.62 0.58 4.78
C LEU A 346 -21.41 0.70 6.27
N PHE A 347 -21.16 1.91 6.78
CA PHE A 347 -20.76 2.14 8.16
C PHE A 347 -21.90 2.78 8.95
N SER A 348 -22.09 2.36 10.19
CA SER A 348 -23.08 2.93 11.09
C SER A 348 -22.78 4.39 11.45
N GLU A 349 -23.78 5.13 11.89
CA GLU A 349 -23.60 6.51 12.38
C GLU A 349 -22.61 6.58 13.55
N GLU A 350 -22.62 5.59 14.43
CA GLU A 350 -21.67 5.48 15.53
C GLU A 350 -20.23 5.39 15.03
N MET A 351 -19.97 4.54 14.03
CA MET A 351 -18.66 4.43 13.38
C MET A 351 -18.25 5.74 12.71
N LEU A 352 -19.16 6.39 11.99
CA LEU A 352 -18.91 7.65 11.27
C LEU A 352 -18.68 8.85 12.21
N ASN A 353 -19.10 8.77 13.46
CA ASN A 353 -18.84 9.77 14.48
C ASN A 353 -17.71 9.38 15.45
N GLY A 354 -17.20 8.15 15.35
CA GLY A 354 -16.16 7.60 16.21
C GLY A 354 -14.74 8.05 15.87
N GLY A 355 -13.76 7.52 16.62
CA GLY A 355 -12.34 7.85 16.48
C GLY A 355 -11.75 7.53 15.11
N TYR A 356 -12.26 6.51 14.43
CA TYR A 356 -11.81 6.06 13.10
C TYR A 356 -12.61 6.64 11.93
N ARG A 357 -13.50 7.61 12.17
CA ARG A 357 -14.36 8.22 11.14
C ARG A 357 -13.61 8.61 9.86
N LYS A 358 -12.41 9.12 9.99
CA LYS A 358 -11.59 9.54 8.85
C LYS A 358 -11.24 8.37 7.92
N LYS A 359 -10.96 7.19 8.49
CA LYS A 359 -10.67 5.98 7.73
C LYS A 359 -11.92 5.48 7.00
N TYR A 360 -13.08 5.53 7.64
CA TYR A 360 -14.35 5.13 7.04
C TYR A 360 -14.77 6.05 5.89
N PHE A 361 -14.69 7.36 6.07
CA PHE A 361 -14.94 8.31 4.98
C PHE A 361 -14.00 8.11 3.79
N ARG A 362 -12.74 7.79 4.05
CA ARG A 362 -11.79 7.45 3.00
C ARG A 362 -12.20 6.19 2.25
N ALA A 363 -12.58 5.12 2.95
CA ALA A 363 -13.01 3.87 2.33
C ALA A 363 -14.29 4.08 1.49
N ILE A 364 -15.29 4.81 1.99
CA ILE A 364 -16.48 5.19 1.23
C ILE A 364 -16.09 5.91 -0.06
N SER A 365 -15.24 6.92 0.03
CA SER A 365 -14.80 7.70 -1.14
C SER A 365 -14.10 6.82 -2.18
N ARG A 366 -13.19 5.92 -1.73
CA ARG A 366 -12.43 5.01 -2.59
C ARG A 366 -13.35 3.98 -3.25
N LEU A 367 -14.19 3.29 -2.48
CA LEU A 367 -15.15 2.32 -3.02
C LEU A 367 -16.15 2.97 -3.97
N THR A 368 -16.63 4.18 -3.66
CA THR A 368 -17.50 4.95 -4.55
C THR A 368 -16.82 5.28 -5.89
N ALA A 369 -15.55 5.64 -5.85
CA ALA A 369 -14.78 5.89 -7.08
C ALA A 369 -14.65 4.60 -7.91
N LEU A 370 -14.24 3.49 -7.29
CA LEU A 370 -14.11 2.19 -7.96
C LEU A 370 -15.44 1.66 -8.51
N ALA A 371 -16.56 1.94 -7.81
CA ALA A 371 -17.89 1.59 -8.30
C ALA A 371 -18.34 2.41 -9.51
N ARG A 372 -17.84 3.64 -9.65
CA ARG A 372 -18.09 4.44 -10.86
C ARG A 372 -17.31 3.88 -12.04
N ASP A 373 -16.07 3.46 -11.82
CA ASP A 373 -15.22 2.85 -12.84
C ASP A 373 -15.81 1.52 -13.32
N ALA A 374 -16.52 0.78 -12.43
CA ALA A 374 -17.19 -0.47 -12.78
C ALA A 374 -18.42 -0.33 -13.72
N LYS A 375 -18.94 0.88 -13.95
CA LYS A 375 -20.08 1.08 -14.87
C LYS A 375 -19.78 0.60 -16.28
N GLY A 376 -18.52 0.61 -16.71
CA GLY A 376 -18.09 0.07 -17.99
C GLY A 376 -18.25 -1.44 -18.12
N LEU A 377 -18.26 -2.17 -17.00
CA LEU A 377 -18.38 -3.63 -16.96
C LEU A 377 -19.84 -4.09 -17.18
N ALA A 378 -20.82 -3.26 -16.86
CA ALA A 378 -22.25 -3.61 -16.99
C ALA A 378 -22.78 -3.52 -18.43
N GLY A 379 -22.01 -2.97 -19.35
CA GLY A 379 -22.41 -2.76 -20.76
C GLY A 379 -21.75 -3.73 -21.76
N SER A 380 -20.96 -4.67 -21.27
CA SER A 380 -20.27 -5.67 -22.10
C SER A 380 -21.07 -6.97 -22.25
#